data_3b4e43f7a529b1a70b421ee47128b85a
#
_entry.id   3b4e43f7a529b1a70b421ee47128b85a
#
_cell.length_a   1.000
_cell.length_b   1.000
_cell.length_c   1.000
_cell.angle_alpha   90.00
_cell.angle_beta   90.00
_cell.angle_gamma   90.00
#
_symmetry.space_group_name_H-M   'P 1'
#
loop_
_entity.id
_entity.type
_entity.pdbx_description
1 polymer ?
#
loop_
_entity_poly.entity_id
_entity_poly.type
_entity_poly.pdbx_seq_one_letter_code
_entity_poly.pdbx_strand_id
1 'polypeptide(L)'
;MTNQINKTRTIFAVFIMVLLMIATRGHSNWLSSFVHLPDFTIPALFIAGIYLRQFWVAFVIILSAIAIDNYAIVHEGVSANCITPAYSVLPFTYYGIFWVGKYMSSLKIDASIIKNSFVIITASSAQWLIATSSYYFFTATYAKTGWANFPTYAAQWSIVEILLVLYWMVAISIVFTLNHRYSFITLFSAQKN
;
A
#
# COMPACT_ATOMS: atom_id res chain seq x y z
N MET A 1 -17.24 17.03 22.25
CA MET A 1 -17.20 15.56 22.42
C MET A 1 -17.00 14.80 21.08
N THR A 2 -17.65 15.16 20.00
CA THR A 2 -17.54 14.51 18.66
C THR A 2 -16.11 14.44 18.10
N ASN A 3 -15.29 15.47 18.31
CA ASN A 3 -13.93 15.52 17.77
C ASN A 3 -12.96 14.53 18.43
N GLN A 4 -13.14 14.22 19.72
CA GLN A 4 -12.30 13.22 20.41
C GLN A 4 -12.67 11.79 20.00
N ILE A 5 -13.95 11.50 19.80
CA ILE A 5 -14.40 10.18 19.36
C ILE A 5 -13.86 9.86 17.97
N ASN A 6 -13.84 10.83 17.05
CA ASN A 6 -13.27 10.65 15.72
C ASN A 6 -11.76 10.38 15.76
N LYS A 7 -11.01 11.08 16.63
CA LYS A 7 -9.56 10.88 16.75
C LYS A 7 -9.23 9.48 17.27
N THR A 8 -9.92 9.00 18.29
CA THR A 8 -9.73 7.65 18.85
C THR A 8 -10.00 6.56 17.81
N ARG A 9 -11.08 6.70 17.04
CA ARG A 9 -11.43 5.75 15.97
C ARG A 9 -10.38 5.74 14.86
N THR A 10 -9.89 6.91 14.45
CA THR A 10 -8.81 7.01 13.46
C THR A 10 -7.55 6.31 13.95
N ILE A 11 -7.14 6.55 15.20
CA ILE A 11 -5.97 5.89 15.80
C ILE A 11 -6.16 4.38 15.82
N PHE A 12 -7.33 3.89 16.20
CA PHE A 12 -7.64 2.47 16.21
C PHE A 12 -7.59 1.84 14.81
N ALA A 13 -8.14 2.53 13.80
CA ALA A 13 -8.07 2.07 12.41
C ALA A 13 -6.61 2.00 11.91
N VAL A 14 -5.80 3.02 12.19
CA VAL A 14 -4.37 3.04 11.86
C VAL A 14 -3.64 1.90 12.57
N PHE A 15 -3.94 1.66 13.84
CA PHE A 15 -3.35 0.56 14.60
C PHE A 15 -3.64 -0.80 13.96
N ILE A 16 -4.89 -1.06 13.56
CA ILE A 16 -5.24 -2.30 12.84
C ILE A 16 -4.49 -2.40 11.51
N MET A 17 -4.40 -1.30 10.74
CA MET A 17 -3.66 -1.30 9.47
C MET A 17 -2.18 -1.63 9.69
N VAL A 18 -1.55 -1.08 10.71
CA VAL A 18 -0.16 -1.37 11.06
C VAL A 18 0.02 -2.82 11.50
N LEU A 19 -0.91 -3.38 12.28
CA LEU A 19 -0.87 -4.80 12.65
C LEU A 19 -0.97 -5.71 11.41
N LEU A 20 -1.87 -5.40 10.47
CA LEU A 20 -1.96 -6.14 9.21
C LEU A 20 -0.68 -6.02 8.38
N MET A 21 -0.04 -4.85 8.37
CA MET A 21 1.25 -4.67 7.71
C MET A 21 2.34 -5.52 8.37
N ILE A 22 2.44 -5.53 9.69
CA ILE A 22 3.40 -6.39 10.41
C ILE A 22 3.16 -7.85 10.05
N ALA A 23 1.90 -8.28 9.99
CA ALA A 23 1.55 -9.65 9.67
C ALA A 23 1.83 -10.07 8.22
N THR A 24 1.88 -9.13 7.27
CA THR A 24 1.96 -9.43 5.83
C THR A 24 3.26 -8.99 5.16
N ARG A 25 3.97 -8.00 5.73
CA ARG A 25 5.20 -7.45 5.16
C ARG A 25 6.46 -8.14 5.67
N GLY A 26 6.41 -8.77 6.83
CA GLY A 26 7.57 -9.47 7.41
C GLY A 26 8.02 -10.66 6.57
N HIS A 27 9.33 -10.93 6.56
CA HIS A 27 9.91 -12.06 5.83
C HIS A 27 9.45 -13.40 6.40
N SER A 28 9.15 -13.44 7.68
CA SER A 28 8.71 -14.62 8.43
C SER A 28 7.21 -14.82 8.44
N ASN A 29 6.44 -14.23 7.55
CA ASN A 29 4.98 -14.45 7.42
C ASN A 29 4.33 -15.10 8.67
N TRP A 30 4.15 -14.32 9.71
CA TRP A 30 3.72 -14.79 11.04
C TRP A 30 2.37 -15.54 11.03
N LEU A 31 1.59 -15.35 9.96
CA LEU A 31 0.27 -15.97 9.84
C LEU A 31 0.30 -17.36 9.23
N SER A 32 1.29 -17.71 8.42
CA SER A 32 1.35 -19.03 7.80
C SER A 32 2.71 -19.31 7.13
N SER A 33 3.31 -20.43 7.44
CA SER A 33 4.44 -20.97 6.68
C SER A 33 4.04 -21.45 5.29
N PHE A 34 2.75 -21.59 5.00
CA PHE A 34 2.22 -22.12 3.74
C PHE A 34 1.71 -21.07 2.76
N VAL A 35 1.29 -19.91 3.24
CA VAL A 35 0.70 -18.86 2.39
C VAL A 35 1.40 -17.53 2.65
N HIS A 36 2.20 -17.09 1.69
CA HIS A 36 2.78 -15.75 1.68
C HIS A 36 1.69 -14.76 1.28
N LEU A 37 1.13 -14.06 2.26
CA LEU A 37 0.18 -12.99 1.99
C LEU A 37 0.92 -11.80 1.37
N PRO A 38 0.37 -11.19 0.30
CA PRO A 38 0.92 -9.96 -0.27
C PRO A 38 0.93 -8.82 0.75
N ASP A 39 1.94 -7.96 0.68
CA ASP A 39 2.10 -6.80 1.55
C ASP A 39 0.85 -5.91 1.58
N PHE A 40 0.34 -5.65 2.77
CA PHE A 40 -0.86 -4.84 2.98
C PHE A 40 -0.59 -3.33 2.94
N THR A 41 0.63 -2.88 2.75
CA THR A 41 1.00 -1.44 2.80
C THR A 41 0.21 -0.61 1.78
N ILE A 42 0.10 -1.08 0.54
CA ILE A 42 -0.61 -0.34 -0.52
C ILE A 42 -2.11 -0.31 -0.30
N PRO A 43 -2.79 -1.44 0.02
CA PRO A 43 -4.19 -1.41 0.46
C PRO A 43 -4.43 -0.46 1.64
N ALA A 44 -3.57 -0.48 2.65
CA ALA A 44 -3.69 0.37 3.82
C ALA A 44 -3.63 1.86 3.44
N LEU A 45 -2.67 2.26 2.62
CA LEU A 45 -2.53 3.64 2.15
C LEU A 45 -3.71 4.09 1.30
N PHE A 46 -4.19 3.23 0.41
CA PHE A 46 -5.33 3.53 -0.44
C PHE A 46 -6.62 3.70 0.39
N ILE A 47 -6.90 2.76 1.29
CA ILE A 47 -8.05 2.81 2.20
C ILE A 47 -7.96 4.03 3.13
N ALA A 48 -6.78 4.31 3.68
CA ALA A 48 -6.54 5.50 4.50
C ALA A 48 -6.79 6.79 3.70
N GLY A 49 -6.41 6.84 2.44
CA GLY A 49 -6.69 7.95 1.54
C GLY A 49 -8.18 8.17 1.35
N ILE A 50 -8.95 7.12 1.09
CA ILE A 50 -10.39 7.19 0.86
C ILE A 50 -11.13 7.64 2.13
N TYR A 51 -10.85 7.01 3.26
CA TYR A 51 -11.69 7.11 4.46
C TYR A 51 -11.15 8.06 5.54
N LEU A 52 -9.84 8.03 5.78
CA LEU A 52 -9.24 8.84 6.85
C LEU A 52 -8.77 10.21 6.36
N ARG A 53 -8.27 10.30 5.13
CA ARG A 53 -7.91 11.55 4.42
C ARG A 53 -6.90 12.46 5.12
N GLN A 54 -6.33 12.04 6.22
CA GLN A 54 -5.40 12.81 7.05
C GLN A 54 -3.95 12.47 6.69
N PHE A 55 -3.15 13.45 6.37
CA PHE A 55 -1.75 13.26 5.92
C PHE A 55 -0.87 12.56 6.95
N TRP A 56 -1.08 12.84 8.24
CA TRP A 56 -0.31 12.16 9.28
C TRP A 56 -0.52 10.64 9.29
N VAL A 57 -1.70 10.17 8.87
CA VAL A 57 -1.99 8.73 8.74
C VAL A 57 -1.09 8.08 7.69
N ALA A 58 -0.98 8.71 6.50
CA ALA A 58 -0.06 8.24 5.47
C ALA A 58 1.38 8.21 5.99
N PHE A 59 1.80 9.26 6.70
CA PHE A 59 3.13 9.34 7.27
C PHE A 59 3.40 8.19 8.27
N VAL A 60 2.46 7.91 9.18
CA VAL A 60 2.58 6.80 10.14
C VAL A 60 2.68 5.46 9.41
N ILE A 61 1.82 5.21 8.41
CA ILE A 61 1.86 3.96 7.64
C ILE A 61 3.20 3.79 6.91
N ILE A 62 3.71 4.84 6.26
CA ILE A 62 4.98 4.81 5.55
C ILE A 62 6.15 4.58 6.52
N LEU A 63 6.17 5.28 7.66
CA LEU A 63 7.20 5.06 8.69
C LEU A 63 7.13 3.65 9.26
N SER A 64 5.93 3.10 9.47
CA SER A 64 5.75 1.73 9.91
C SER A 64 6.31 0.73 8.90
N ALA A 65 6.08 0.96 7.59
CA ALA A 65 6.66 0.12 6.54
C ALA A 65 8.19 0.12 6.59
N ILE A 66 8.80 1.31 6.69
CA ILE A 66 10.25 1.45 6.81
C ILE A 66 10.78 0.77 8.08
N ALA A 67 10.08 0.91 9.20
CA ALA A 67 10.48 0.27 10.46
C ALA A 67 10.42 -1.26 10.37
N ILE A 68 9.38 -1.82 9.75
CA ILE A 68 9.23 -3.27 9.53
C ILE A 68 10.37 -3.79 8.65
N ASP A 69 10.70 -3.10 7.56
CA ASP A 69 11.80 -3.51 6.66
C ASP A 69 13.16 -3.48 7.39
N ASN A 70 13.42 -2.43 8.16
CA ASN A 70 14.64 -2.35 8.96
C ASN A 70 14.71 -3.46 10.04
N TYR A 71 13.58 -3.76 10.67
CA TYR A 71 13.51 -4.87 11.62
C TYR A 71 13.83 -6.21 10.95
N ALA A 72 13.24 -6.46 9.76
CA ALA A 72 13.49 -7.68 9.00
C ALA A 72 14.98 -7.83 8.61
N ILE A 73 15.64 -6.74 8.23
CA ILE A 73 17.07 -6.75 7.92
C ILE A 73 17.92 -7.08 9.15
N VAL A 74 17.62 -6.48 10.30
CA VAL A 74 18.43 -6.64 11.50
C VAL A 74 18.20 -7.99 12.18
N HIS A 75 16.96 -8.49 12.21
CA HIS A 75 16.57 -9.64 13.03
C HIS A 75 16.15 -10.87 12.24
N GLU A 76 15.71 -10.72 10.99
CA GLU A 76 15.21 -11.86 10.19
C GLU A 76 16.17 -12.29 9.08
N GLY A 77 17.37 -11.71 9.02
CA GLY A 77 18.40 -12.08 8.04
C GLY A 77 18.11 -11.64 6.61
N VAL A 78 17.18 -10.69 6.43
CA VAL A 78 16.92 -10.09 5.11
C VAL A 78 18.17 -9.33 4.65
N SER A 79 18.54 -9.49 3.38
CA SER A 79 19.72 -8.82 2.83
C SER A 79 19.59 -7.29 2.88
N ALA A 80 20.60 -6.62 3.46
CA ALA A 80 20.71 -5.16 3.44
C ALA A 80 20.78 -4.57 2.01
N ASN A 81 21.01 -5.40 0.98
CA ASN A 81 20.94 -5.00 -0.41
C ASN A 81 19.54 -4.51 -0.84
N CYS A 82 18.52 -4.74 -0.02
CA CYS A 82 17.19 -4.17 -0.23
C CYS A 82 17.16 -2.66 0.05
N ILE A 83 18.03 -2.13 0.94
CA ILE A 83 18.15 -0.69 1.20
C ILE A 83 19.20 -0.09 0.25
N THR A 84 18.80 0.14 -0.97
CA THR A 84 19.60 0.84 -2.00
C THR A 84 19.10 2.28 -2.15
N PRO A 85 19.79 3.15 -2.89
CA PRO A 85 19.24 4.46 -3.26
C PRO A 85 17.86 4.40 -3.89
N ALA A 86 17.51 3.29 -4.57
CA ALA A 86 16.18 3.02 -5.11
C ALA A 86 15.10 2.99 -4.02
N TYR A 87 15.43 2.56 -2.81
CA TYR A 87 14.49 2.49 -1.69
C TYR A 87 13.94 3.87 -1.30
N SER A 88 14.72 4.94 -1.52
CA SER A 88 14.27 6.32 -1.24
C SER A 88 13.08 6.77 -2.10
N VAL A 89 12.82 6.10 -3.22
CA VAL A 89 11.69 6.38 -4.11
C VAL A 89 10.37 5.82 -3.56
N LEU A 90 10.42 4.72 -2.78
CA LEU A 90 9.21 4.06 -2.26
C LEU A 90 8.30 4.96 -1.42
N PRO A 91 8.79 5.77 -0.47
CA PRO A 91 7.92 6.67 0.29
C PRO A 91 7.11 7.62 -0.59
N PHE A 92 7.67 8.10 -1.70
CA PHE A 92 6.98 8.98 -2.63
C PHE A 92 5.88 8.23 -3.41
N THR A 93 6.15 7.01 -3.87
CA THR A 93 5.14 6.20 -4.55
C THR A 93 4.02 5.80 -3.60
N TYR A 94 4.32 5.45 -2.38
CA TYR A 94 3.36 5.14 -1.32
C TYR A 94 2.46 6.34 -1.00
N TYR A 95 3.07 7.53 -0.89
CA TYR A 95 2.31 8.75 -0.69
C TYR A 95 1.40 9.07 -1.89
N GLY A 96 1.85 8.75 -3.11
CA GLY A 96 1.04 8.81 -4.33
C GLY A 96 -0.21 7.95 -4.25
N ILE A 97 -0.12 6.72 -3.76
CA ILE A 97 -1.28 5.82 -3.55
C ILE A 97 -2.29 6.41 -2.57
N PHE A 98 -1.82 6.97 -1.45
CA PHE A 98 -2.69 7.67 -0.51
C PHE A 98 -3.41 8.85 -1.17
N TRP A 99 -2.70 9.64 -1.99
CA TRP A 99 -3.27 10.76 -2.74
C TRP A 99 -4.35 10.32 -3.72
N VAL A 100 -4.13 9.22 -4.44
CA VAL A 100 -5.13 8.65 -5.35
C VAL A 100 -6.39 8.26 -4.57
N GLY A 101 -6.26 7.57 -3.44
CA GLY A 101 -7.39 7.25 -2.57
C GLY A 101 -8.14 8.50 -2.09
N LYS A 102 -7.41 9.52 -1.63
CA LYS A 102 -7.99 10.80 -1.19
C LYS A 102 -8.71 11.53 -2.33
N TYR A 103 -8.13 11.55 -3.51
CA TYR A 103 -8.74 12.14 -4.70
C TYR A 103 -10.02 11.43 -5.08
N MET A 104 -10.03 10.10 -5.13
CA MET A 104 -11.23 9.31 -5.38
C MET A 104 -12.35 9.64 -4.40
N SER A 105 -12.03 9.77 -3.13
CA SER A 105 -13.02 10.14 -2.11
C SER A 105 -13.61 11.53 -2.34
N SER A 106 -12.90 12.44 -3.02
CA SER A 106 -13.40 13.78 -3.33
C SER A 106 -14.36 13.80 -4.53
N LEU A 107 -14.23 12.86 -5.45
CA LEU A 107 -15.02 12.82 -6.68
C LEU A 107 -16.46 12.31 -6.48
N LYS A 108 -16.87 12.00 -5.23
CA LYS A 108 -18.19 11.38 -4.93
C LYS A 108 -18.48 10.22 -5.90
N ILE A 109 -17.45 9.42 -6.16
CA ILE A 109 -17.57 8.32 -7.10
C ILE A 109 -18.62 7.38 -6.52
N ASP A 110 -19.80 7.38 -7.17
CA ASP A 110 -20.79 6.34 -6.97
C ASP A 110 -20.07 5.01 -7.03
N ALA A 111 -20.50 4.07 -6.21
CA ALA A 111 -19.83 2.78 -6.00
C ALA A 111 -19.73 1.91 -7.27
N SER A 112 -19.31 2.49 -8.38
CA SER A 112 -18.99 1.79 -9.61
C SER A 112 -17.71 0.98 -9.38
N ILE A 113 -17.89 -0.30 -9.09
CA ILE A 113 -16.79 -1.27 -8.93
C ILE A 113 -15.82 -1.16 -10.10
N ILE A 114 -16.32 -0.98 -11.33
CA ILE A 114 -15.50 -0.89 -12.56
C ILE A 114 -14.57 0.32 -12.51
N LYS A 115 -15.07 1.52 -12.18
CA LYS A 115 -14.25 2.74 -12.10
C LYS A 115 -13.20 2.63 -11.00
N ASN A 116 -13.60 2.12 -9.84
CA ASN A 116 -12.70 1.92 -8.71
C ASN A 116 -11.59 0.91 -9.04
N SER A 117 -11.96 -0.21 -9.67
CA SER A 117 -11.00 -1.21 -10.13
C SER A 117 -10.00 -0.63 -11.12
N PHE A 118 -10.47 0.14 -12.10
CA PHE A 118 -9.60 0.78 -13.09
C PHE A 118 -8.58 1.73 -12.44
N VAL A 119 -9.02 2.56 -11.49
CA VAL A 119 -8.12 3.48 -10.79
C VAL A 119 -7.11 2.72 -9.93
N ILE A 120 -7.54 1.66 -9.22
CA ILE A 120 -6.64 0.84 -8.41
C ILE A 120 -5.59 0.16 -9.29
N ILE A 121 -6.01 -0.47 -10.40
CA ILE A 121 -5.10 -1.13 -11.33
C ILE A 121 -4.09 -0.12 -11.90
N THR A 122 -4.56 1.03 -12.35
CA THR A 122 -3.68 2.05 -12.92
C THR A 122 -2.69 2.60 -11.88
N ALA A 123 -3.16 2.91 -10.67
CA ALA A 123 -2.30 3.45 -9.62
C ALA A 123 -1.26 2.43 -9.13
N SER A 124 -1.65 1.17 -8.95
CA SER A 124 -0.73 0.12 -8.51
C SER A 124 0.26 -0.25 -9.61
N SER A 125 -0.17 -0.31 -10.87
CA SER A 125 0.75 -0.54 -12.00
C SER A 125 1.76 0.59 -12.16
N ALA A 126 1.33 1.84 -11.98
CA ALA A 126 2.25 2.99 -12.00
C ALA A 126 3.24 2.93 -10.82
N GLN A 127 2.77 2.62 -9.62
CA GLN A 127 3.63 2.45 -8.46
C GLN A 127 4.66 1.34 -8.67
N TRP A 128 4.21 0.16 -9.14
CA TRP A 128 5.10 -0.95 -9.46
C TRP A 128 6.13 -0.58 -10.52
N LEU A 129 5.72 0.07 -11.61
CA LEU A 129 6.63 0.47 -12.68
C LEU A 129 7.70 1.44 -12.17
N ILE A 130 7.33 2.43 -11.35
CA ILE A 130 8.27 3.38 -10.76
C ILE A 130 9.22 2.66 -9.81
N ALA A 131 8.72 1.78 -8.94
CA ALA A 131 9.53 1.01 -7.99
C ALA A 131 10.51 0.08 -8.72
N THR A 132 10.02 -0.68 -9.71
CA THR A 132 10.83 -1.60 -10.50
C THR A 132 11.89 -0.86 -11.32
N SER A 133 11.52 0.26 -11.94
CA SER A 133 12.46 1.11 -12.67
C SER A 133 13.53 1.69 -11.75
N SER A 134 13.14 2.21 -10.60
CA SER A 134 14.08 2.78 -9.64
C SER A 134 15.08 1.72 -9.15
N TYR A 135 14.60 0.53 -8.82
CA TYR A 135 15.48 -0.57 -8.44
C TYR A 135 16.43 -0.97 -9.57
N TYR A 136 15.91 -1.12 -10.78
CA TYR A 136 16.72 -1.49 -11.94
C TYR A 136 17.85 -0.48 -12.20
N PHE A 137 17.52 0.83 -12.24
CA PHE A 137 18.47 1.87 -12.62
C PHE A 137 19.43 2.29 -11.51
N PHE A 138 19.01 2.20 -10.25
CA PHE A 138 19.84 2.61 -9.12
C PHE A 138 20.59 1.44 -8.44
N THR A 139 20.53 0.24 -9.01
CA THR A 139 21.29 -0.91 -8.54
C THR A 139 22.34 -1.36 -9.54
N ALA A 140 23.19 -2.29 -9.12
CA ALA A 140 24.19 -2.89 -9.98
C ALA A 140 23.63 -3.67 -11.20
N THR A 141 22.31 -3.92 -11.23
CA THR A 141 21.66 -4.62 -12.34
C THR A 141 21.77 -3.84 -13.63
N TYR A 142 21.48 -2.54 -13.61
CA TYR A 142 21.61 -1.68 -14.77
C TYR A 142 23.05 -1.59 -15.29
N ALA A 143 24.01 -1.43 -14.36
CA ALA A 143 25.43 -1.36 -14.72
C ALA A 143 25.93 -2.60 -15.48
N LYS A 144 25.32 -3.78 -15.19
CA LYS A 144 25.67 -5.06 -15.84
C LYS A 144 24.93 -5.31 -17.15
N THR A 145 23.68 -4.85 -17.27
CA THR A 145 22.77 -5.30 -18.33
C THR A 145 22.35 -4.21 -19.31
N GLY A 146 22.50 -2.93 -18.95
CA GLY A 146 22.14 -1.77 -19.81
C GLY A 146 20.62 -1.62 -20.05
N TRP A 147 20.24 -0.59 -20.79
CA TRP A 147 18.83 -0.22 -21.06
C TRP A 147 18.00 -1.30 -21.78
N ALA A 148 18.64 -2.01 -22.72
CA ALA A 148 17.94 -2.97 -23.57
C ALA A 148 17.31 -4.15 -22.80
N ASN A 149 17.82 -4.45 -21.62
CA ASN A 149 17.35 -5.57 -20.81
C ASN A 149 16.25 -5.18 -19.80
N PHE A 150 15.89 -3.91 -19.67
CA PHE A 150 14.83 -3.47 -18.75
C PHE A 150 13.47 -4.13 -19.03
N PRO A 151 12.98 -4.24 -20.28
CA PRO A 151 11.70 -4.92 -20.54
C PRO A 151 11.69 -6.37 -20.08
N THR A 152 12.76 -7.12 -20.31
CA THR A 152 12.89 -8.52 -19.85
C THR A 152 12.91 -8.61 -18.34
N TYR A 153 13.64 -7.71 -17.67
CA TYR A 153 13.66 -7.62 -16.22
C TYR A 153 12.27 -7.30 -15.64
N ALA A 154 11.59 -6.31 -16.18
CA ALA A 154 10.25 -5.94 -15.75
C ALA A 154 9.24 -7.09 -15.97
N ALA A 155 9.32 -7.79 -17.09
CA ALA A 155 8.43 -8.91 -17.40
C ALA A 155 8.54 -10.06 -16.39
N GLN A 156 9.72 -10.31 -15.83
CA GLN A 156 9.92 -11.36 -14.81
C GLN A 156 9.08 -11.12 -13.54
N TRP A 157 8.81 -9.87 -13.18
CA TRP A 157 8.06 -9.49 -11.99
C TRP A 157 6.59 -9.19 -12.26
N SER A 158 6.16 -9.17 -13.51
CA SER A 158 4.79 -8.78 -13.90
C SER A 158 3.72 -9.73 -13.34
N ILE A 159 4.00 -11.03 -13.25
CA ILE A 159 3.05 -12.02 -12.70
C ILE A 159 2.80 -11.74 -11.21
N VAL A 160 3.85 -11.43 -10.46
CA VAL A 160 3.74 -11.10 -9.04
C VAL A 160 2.87 -9.84 -8.86
N GLU A 161 3.08 -8.84 -9.71
CA GLU A 161 2.28 -7.62 -9.69
C GLU A 161 0.79 -7.87 -9.97
N ILE A 162 0.47 -8.68 -10.96
CA ILE A 162 -0.92 -9.03 -11.28
C ILE A 162 -1.59 -9.68 -10.07
N LEU A 163 -0.92 -10.60 -9.39
CA LEU A 163 -1.44 -11.26 -8.21
C LEU A 163 -1.63 -10.27 -7.05
N LEU A 164 -0.69 -9.35 -6.85
CA LEU A 164 -0.80 -8.28 -5.84
C LEU A 164 -1.99 -7.37 -6.12
N VAL A 165 -2.19 -6.94 -7.36
CA VAL A 165 -3.33 -6.11 -7.76
C VAL A 165 -4.64 -6.82 -7.50
N LEU A 166 -4.76 -8.10 -7.85
CA LEU A 166 -5.96 -8.89 -7.58
C LEU A 166 -6.24 -8.99 -6.08
N TYR A 167 -5.22 -9.24 -5.27
CA TYR A 167 -5.35 -9.25 -3.81
C TYR A 167 -5.85 -7.91 -3.27
N TRP A 168 -5.29 -6.80 -3.74
CA TRP A 168 -5.72 -5.45 -3.31
C TRP A 168 -7.15 -5.15 -3.71
N MET A 169 -7.56 -5.54 -4.92
CA MET A 169 -8.95 -5.40 -5.36
C MET A 169 -9.91 -6.15 -4.45
N VAL A 170 -9.57 -7.37 -4.05
CA VAL A 170 -10.38 -8.17 -3.12
C VAL A 170 -10.44 -7.51 -1.75
N ALA A 171 -9.29 -7.11 -1.18
CA ALA A 171 -9.23 -6.46 0.12
C ALA A 171 -10.05 -5.16 0.16
N ILE A 172 -9.91 -4.32 -0.85
CA ILE A 172 -10.66 -3.06 -0.95
C ILE A 172 -12.16 -3.34 -1.14
N SER A 173 -12.53 -4.32 -1.98
CA SER A 173 -13.93 -4.70 -2.19
C SER A 173 -14.59 -5.20 -0.90
N ILE A 174 -13.87 -5.96 -0.08
CA ILE A 174 -14.34 -6.38 1.24
C ILE A 174 -14.60 -5.16 2.13
N VAL A 175 -13.64 -4.24 2.20
CA VAL A 175 -13.80 -3.01 3.02
C VAL A 175 -14.99 -2.19 2.54
N PHE A 176 -15.18 -2.02 1.24
CA PHE A 176 -16.33 -1.32 0.68
C PHE A 176 -17.66 -2.01 1.04
N THR A 177 -17.72 -3.32 0.88
CA THR A 177 -18.93 -4.09 1.16
C THR A 177 -19.30 -4.02 2.64
N LEU A 178 -18.32 -4.20 3.52
CA LEU A 178 -18.52 -4.10 4.97
C LEU A 178 -18.96 -2.68 5.36
N ASN A 179 -18.35 -1.66 4.77
CA ASN A 179 -18.72 -0.29 5.03
C ASN A 179 -20.15 0.02 4.56
N HIS A 180 -20.53 -0.44 3.38
CA HIS A 180 -21.87 -0.23 2.84
C HIS A 180 -22.93 -0.95 3.70
N ARG A 181 -22.65 -2.17 4.13
CA ARG A 181 -23.61 -3.02 4.88
C ARG A 181 -23.77 -2.60 6.35
N TYR A 182 -22.70 -2.14 6.97
CA TYR A 182 -22.67 -1.87 8.43
C TYR A 182 -22.49 -0.40 8.76
N SER A 183 -22.38 0.49 7.77
CA SER A 183 -22.07 1.92 7.96
C SER A 183 -20.85 2.16 8.85
N PHE A 184 -19.93 1.18 8.90
CA PHE A 184 -18.85 1.13 9.89
C PHE A 184 -17.91 2.32 9.74
N ILE A 185 -17.70 2.77 8.50
CA ILE A 185 -16.76 3.85 8.17
C ILE A 185 -17.47 5.18 7.94
N THR A 186 -18.79 5.19 7.68
CA THR A 186 -19.57 6.45 7.64
C THR A 186 -19.52 7.20 8.96
N LEU A 187 -19.26 6.49 10.05
CA LEU A 187 -18.96 7.08 11.36
C LEU A 187 -17.65 7.89 11.35
N PHE A 188 -16.74 7.69 10.37
CA PHE A 188 -15.52 8.44 10.20
C PHE A 188 -15.68 9.59 9.20
N SER A 189 -16.63 9.52 8.27
CA SER A 189 -16.84 10.53 7.22
C SER A 189 -17.85 11.61 7.59
N ALA A 190 -18.49 11.55 8.74
CA ALA A 190 -19.49 12.52 9.23
C ALA A 190 -18.90 13.89 9.63
N GLN A 191 -17.78 14.29 9.02
CA GLN A 191 -17.25 15.65 9.08
C GLN A 191 -17.28 16.29 7.70
N LYS A 192 -18.49 16.49 7.19
CA LYS A 192 -18.79 17.55 6.23
C LYS A 192 -19.79 18.49 6.93
N ASN A 193 -19.27 19.49 7.60
CA ASN A 193 -19.83 20.86 7.67
C ASN A 193 -18.80 21.71 8.42
#